data_471b0b2a2752a25900a1f35e6ab20156
#
_entry.id   471b0b2a2752a25900a1f35e6ab20156
#
_cell.length_a   1.000
_cell.length_b   1.000
_cell.length_c   1.000
_cell.angle_alpha   90.00
_cell.angle_beta   90.00
_cell.angle_gamma   90.00
#
_symmetry.space_group_name_H-M   'P 1'
#
loop_
_entity.id
_entity.type
_entity.pdbx_description
1 polymer ?
#
loop_
_entity_poly.entity_id
_entity_poly.type
_entity_poly.pdbx_seq_one_letter_code
_entity_poly.pdbx_strand_id
1 'polypeptide(L)'
;IISCDGSGSMMIDNNNIVHVFYGQTRVLDADTTDDGTSYFPGTNGLAYWNEGFGADSIQVITGALDLDGSGALEVVPSGGSFPSYQVGMSSMPSCGVSSNNTLYLVYAAMAETHSDGVQTYRHLYVMNSTDGGATWSNPEDYTPDFSFAIYEAVYPSMAKHVDSNIHIIYQRDFSPGHSISGDLDPAVINDIVYLSIDTNLAEPMVSVKEIETSLNVSVFPNPTNDLVS
;
A
#
# COMPACT_ATOMS: atom_id res chain seq x y z
N ILE A 1 17.71 -11.95 7.96
CA ILE A 1 18.04 -10.80 7.09
C ILE A 1 16.74 -10.07 6.78
N ILE A 2 16.76 -8.73 6.79
CA ILE A 2 15.67 -7.92 6.22
C ILE A 2 16.04 -7.62 4.78
N SER A 3 15.11 -7.82 3.87
CA SER A 3 15.29 -7.65 2.43
C SER A 3 14.12 -6.87 1.83
N CYS A 4 14.23 -6.47 0.58
CA CYS A 4 13.10 -6.03 -0.22
C CYS A 4 12.16 -7.22 -0.45
N ASP A 5 10.86 -6.98 -0.39
CA ASP A 5 9.82 -7.99 -0.61
C ASP A 5 9.46 -8.20 -2.10
N GLY A 6 10.22 -7.58 -3.00
CA GLY A 6 9.99 -7.64 -4.44
C GLY A 6 9.11 -6.52 -4.99
N SER A 7 8.48 -5.73 -4.12
CA SER A 7 7.72 -4.55 -4.53
C SER A 7 8.55 -3.27 -4.35
N GLY A 8 8.52 -2.40 -5.32
CA GLY A 8 9.25 -1.14 -5.22
C GLY A 8 8.78 -0.09 -6.22
N SER A 9 9.05 1.16 -5.90
CA SER A 9 8.80 2.29 -6.77
C SER A 9 9.95 3.30 -6.70
N MET A 10 10.22 3.93 -7.82
CA MET A 10 11.27 4.93 -7.93
C MET A 10 10.75 6.15 -8.69
N MET A 11 11.24 7.32 -8.29
CA MET A 11 11.04 8.57 -9.04
C MET A 11 12.29 9.43 -8.98
N ILE A 12 12.37 10.39 -9.88
CA ILE A 12 13.31 11.49 -9.86
C ILE A 12 12.50 12.75 -9.62
N ASP A 13 12.87 13.53 -8.62
CA ASP A 13 12.21 14.78 -8.27
C ASP A 13 12.63 15.94 -9.20
N ASN A 14 12.01 17.12 -9.05
CA ASN A 14 12.32 18.29 -9.88
C ASN A 14 13.73 18.87 -9.61
N ASN A 15 14.41 18.46 -8.56
CA ASN A 15 15.80 18.79 -8.24
C ASN A 15 16.78 17.75 -8.77
N ASN A 16 16.32 16.76 -9.54
CA ASN A 16 17.06 15.62 -10.06
C ASN A 16 17.59 14.67 -8.97
N ILE A 17 16.91 14.58 -7.84
CA ILE A 17 17.23 13.63 -6.77
C ILE A 17 16.42 12.34 -6.99
N VAL A 18 17.09 11.20 -6.89
CA VAL A 18 16.44 9.88 -6.96
C VAL A 18 15.87 9.52 -5.60
N HIS A 19 14.61 9.09 -5.61
CA HIS A 19 13.87 8.57 -4.45
C HIS A 19 13.43 7.14 -4.73
N VAL A 20 13.64 6.23 -3.77
CA VAL A 20 13.32 4.80 -3.88
C VAL A 20 12.50 4.37 -2.68
N PHE A 21 11.41 3.65 -2.93
CA PHE A 21 10.52 3.09 -1.92
C PHE A 21 10.39 1.59 -2.15
N TYR A 22 10.37 0.79 -1.09
CA TYR A 22 10.13 -0.65 -1.19
C TYR A 22 9.54 -1.23 0.09
N GLY A 23 8.74 -2.28 -0.08
CA GLY A 23 8.25 -3.09 1.03
C GLY A 23 9.36 -3.94 1.62
N GLN A 24 9.29 -4.20 2.91
CA GLN A 24 10.27 -5.01 3.61
C GLN A 24 9.72 -6.39 3.95
N THR A 25 10.56 -7.40 3.81
CA THR A 25 10.31 -8.74 4.34
C THR A 25 11.52 -9.25 5.10
N ARG A 26 11.30 -10.08 6.10
CA ARG A 26 12.37 -10.84 6.73
C ARG A 26 12.50 -12.18 6.05
N VAL A 27 13.71 -12.53 5.68
CA VAL A 27 14.05 -13.80 5.05
C VAL A 27 15.03 -14.58 5.93
N LEU A 28 14.82 -15.88 6.06
CA LEU A 28 15.74 -16.82 6.68
C LEU A 28 16.04 -17.93 5.67
N ASP A 29 17.31 -18.05 5.36
CA ASP A 29 17.88 -19.21 4.68
C ASP A 29 18.72 -19.97 5.72
N ALA A 30 18.22 -21.10 6.17
CA ALA A 30 18.86 -21.92 7.19
C ALA A 30 19.79 -22.97 6.60
N ASP A 31 19.62 -23.29 5.31
CA ASP A 31 20.45 -24.25 4.56
C ASP A 31 20.76 -23.70 3.17
N THR A 32 21.93 -23.13 2.99
CA THR A 32 22.36 -22.53 1.72
C THR A 32 22.71 -23.57 0.64
N THR A 33 22.47 -24.85 0.89
CA THR A 33 22.73 -25.95 -0.07
C THR A 33 21.46 -26.42 -0.78
N ASP A 34 20.28 -25.97 -0.35
CA ASP A 34 19.02 -26.14 -1.02
C ASP A 34 18.55 -24.77 -1.59
N ASP A 35 17.49 -24.76 -2.38
CA ASP A 35 16.91 -23.54 -2.93
C ASP A 35 15.74 -23.02 -2.04
N GLY A 36 15.65 -23.48 -0.79
CA GLY A 36 14.57 -23.20 0.13
C GLY A 36 14.83 -22.00 1.03
N THR A 37 13.93 -21.02 1.02
CA THR A 37 13.94 -19.89 1.97
C THR A 37 12.62 -19.78 2.72
N SER A 38 12.70 -19.33 3.97
CA SER A 38 11.52 -18.92 4.73
C SER A 38 11.39 -17.41 4.71
N TYR A 39 10.17 -16.90 4.43
CA TYR A 39 9.86 -15.49 4.56
C TYR A 39 8.87 -15.27 5.72
N PHE A 40 8.87 -14.06 6.26
CA PHE A 40 8.04 -13.72 7.41
C PHE A 40 7.09 -12.58 7.04
N PRO A 41 5.83 -12.89 6.69
CA PRO A 41 4.84 -11.89 6.27
C PRO A 41 4.46 -10.90 7.38
N GLY A 42 4.73 -11.23 8.64
CA GLY A 42 4.59 -10.34 9.78
C GLY A 42 5.68 -9.26 9.88
N THR A 43 6.53 -9.08 8.86
CA THR A 43 7.45 -7.96 8.82
C THR A 43 6.70 -6.68 8.49
N ASN A 44 6.80 -5.67 9.36
CA ASN A 44 6.19 -4.36 9.15
C ASN A 44 7.25 -3.31 8.83
N GLY A 45 6.93 -2.41 7.93
CA GLY A 45 7.74 -1.25 7.55
C GLY A 45 7.90 -1.08 6.05
N LEU A 46 7.72 0.17 5.60
CA LEU A 46 8.01 0.59 4.24
C LEU A 46 9.30 1.38 4.24
N ALA A 47 10.28 0.91 3.49
CA ALA A 47 11.60 1.51 3.41
C ALA A 47 11.65 2.61 2.36
N TYR A 48 12.42 3.64 2.66
CA TYR A 48 12.69 4.78 1.82
C TYR A 48 14.19 5.08 1.79
N TRP A 49 14.68 5.43 0.62
CA TRP A 49 16.03 5.91 0.37
C TRP A 49 16.01 7.07 -0.63
N ASN A 50 16.91 8.01 -0.47
CA ASN A 50 17.25 8.98 -1.50
C ASN A 50 18.77 9.21 -1.58
N GLU A 51 19.24 9.83 -2.66
CA GLU A 51 20.66 10.04 -2.91
C GLU A 51 21.38 10.81 -1.80
N GLY A 52 20.67 11.62 -1.04
CA GLY A 52 21.24 12.38 0.08
C GLY A 52 21.59 11.55 1.31
N PHE A 53 21.08 10.32 1.42
CA PHE A 53 21.31 9.46 2.59
C PHE A 53 22.64 8.69 2.52
N GLY A 54 23.22 8.53 1.32
CA GLY A 54 24.37 7.64 1.10
C GLY A 54 23.94 6.18 0.86
N ALA A 55 24.90 5.36 0.45
CA ALA A 55 24.64 4.03 -0.12
C ALA A 55 23.99 3.04 0.85
N ASP A 56 24.30 3.11 2.15
CA ASP A 56 23.91 2.11 3.14
C ASP A 56 22.86 2.62 4.15
N SER A 57 22.22 3.73 3.86
CA SER A 57 21.28 4.38 4.78
C SER A 57 19.86 4.36 4.22
N ILE A 58 18.99 3.55 4.83
CA ILE A 58 17.55 3.57 4.58
C ILE A 58 16.82 4.09 5.80
N GLN A 59 15.62 4.61 5.58
CA GLN A 59 14.68 4.97 6.63
C GLN A 59 13.42 4.14 6.48
N VAL A 60 12.85 3.66 7.57
CA VAL A 60 11.49 3.12 7.59
C VAL A 60 10.57 4.31 7.89
N ILE A 61 9.78 4.71 6.90
CA ILE A 61 8.98 5.94 6.97
C ILE A 61 7.55 5.71 7.42
N THR A 62 7.04 4.49 7.25
CA THR A 62 5.67 4.10 7.61
C THR A 62 5.56 2.58 7.71
N GLY A 63 4.35 2.09 7.98
CA GLY A 63 4.01 0.67 8.06
C GLY A 63 2.49 0.45 8.05
N ALA A 64 2.05 -0.73 8.41
CA ALA A 64 0.69 -0.97 8.87
C ALA A 64 0.50 -0.28 10.23
N LEU A 65 -0.66 0.30 10.45
CA LEU A 65 -0.95 1.18 11.57
C LEU A 65 -1.72 0.44 12.67
N ASP A 66 -1.41 0.77 13.92
CA ASP A 66 -2.24 0.44 15.09
C ASP A 66 -3.47 1.35 15.07
N LEU A 67 -4.57 0.84 14.51
CA LEU A 67 -5.79 1.63 14.26
C LEU A 67 -6.68 1.73 15.50
N ASP A 68 -6.60 0.78 16.43
CA ASP A 68 -7.39 0.79 17.64
C ASP A 68 -6.69 1.44 18.84
N GLY A 69 -5.40 1.77 18.68
CA GLY A 69 -4.59 2.43 19.72
C GLY A 69 -4.24 1.53 20.89
N SER A 70 -4.25 0.22 20.70
CA SER A 70 -3.94 -0.77 21.76
C SER A 70 -2.46 -0.77 22.16
N GLY A 71 -1.59 -0.24 21.29
CA GLY A 71 -0.13 -0.29 21.41
C GLY A 71 0.48 -1.59 20.88
N ALA A 72 -0.33 -2.45 20.25
CA ALA A 72 0.08 -3.65 19.54
C ALA A 72 -0.54 -3.64 18.15
N LEU A 73 0.12 -4.24 17.17
CA LEU A 73 -0.40 -4.37 15.81
C LEU A 73 -0.98 -5.77 15.62
N GLU A 74 -2.30 -5.89 15.72
CA GLU A 74 -3.02 -7.15 15.70
C GLU A 74 -3.69 -7.41 14.35
N VAL A 75 -2.88 -7.69 13.34
CA VAL A 75 -3.33 -7.86 11.93
C VAL A 75 -3.62 -9.32 11.56
N VAL A 76 -3.57 -10.27 12.47
CA VAL A 76 -3.98 -11.66 12.22
C VAL A 76 -5.10 -12.02 13.16
N PRO A 77 -6.31 -12.31 12.66
CA PRO A 77 -7.41 -12.76 13.50
C PRO A 77 -7.07 -14.02 14.30
N SER A 78 -7.69 -14.20 15.44
CA SER A 78 -7.47 -15.41 16.28
C SER A 78 -7.79 -16.68 15.49
N GLY A 79 -6.78 -17.53 15.30
CA GLY A 79 -6.89 -18.74 14.47
C GLY A 79 -6.77 -18.49 12.97
N GLY A 80 -6.52 -17.27 12.55
CA GLY A 80 -6.34 -16.86 11.15
C GLY A 80 -4.90 -16.98 10.65
N SER A 81 -4.66 -16.41 9.47
CA SER A 81 -3.38 -16.43 8.79
C SER A 81 -3.10 -15.10 8.07
N PHE A 82 -1.85 -14.88 7.67
CA PHE A 82 -1.51 -13.80 6.75
C PHE A 82 -1.97 -14.12 5.32
N PRO A 83 -2.49 -13.13 4.56
CA PRO A 83 -2.71 -13.28 3.12
C PRO A 83 -1.40 -13.57 2.38
N SER A 84 -1.44 -14.50 1.42
CA SER A 84 -0.23 -15.06 0.77
C SER A 84 0.31 -14.24 -0.40
N TYR A 85 0.52 -12.94 -0.22
CA TYR A 85 1.15 -12.09 -1.25
C TYR A 85 2.67 -12.23 -1.35
N GLN A 86 3.31 -12.95 -0.43
CA GLN A 86 4.77 -13.04 -0.27
C GLN A 86 5.45 -11.70 0.03
N VAL A 87 4.71 -10.73 0.54
CA VAL A 87 5.18 -9.40 0.94
C VAL A 87 4.99 -9.18 2.43
N GLY A 88 5.57 -8.10 2.96
CA GLY A 88 5.36 -7.67 4.34
C GLY A 88 3.97 -7.08 4.60
N MET A 89 3.73 -6.62 5.83
CA MET A 89 2.45 -6.01 6.23
C MET A 89 2.15 -4.71 5.48
N SER A 90 3.18 -3.96 5.09
CA SER A 90 3.11 -2.74 4.27
C SER A 90 4.01 -2.88 3.06
N SER A 91 3.47 -2.68 1.86
CA SER A 91 4.12 -3.05 0.61
C SER A 91 3.51 -2.34 -0.60
N MET A 92 3.94 -2.73 -1.79
CA MET A 92 3.40 -2.30 -3.08
C MET A 92 3.40 -0.76 -3.24
N PRO A 93 4.51 -0.05 -2.95
CA PRO A 93 4.56 1.40 -3.07
C PRO A 93 4.42 1.86 -4.51
N SER A 94 3.78 3.00 -4.70
CA SER A 94 3.82 3.76 -5.94
C SER A 94 3.95 5.25 -5.61
N CYS A 95 4.82 5.97 -6.33
CA CYS A 95 5.18 7.34 -6.00
C CYS A 95 5.04 8.27 -7.19
N GLY A 96 4.86 9.56 -6.90
CA GLY A 96 4.78 10.64 -7.88
C GLY A 96 5.23 11.97 -7.29
N VAL A 97 5.44 12.96 -8.14
CA VAL A 97 5.89 14.29 -7.75
C VAL A 97 5.08 15.37 -8.45
N SER A 98 4.75 16.43 -7.73
CA SER A 98 4.06 17.60 -8.27
C SER A 98 5.03 18.66 -8.80
N SER A 99 4.52 19.65 -9.52
CA SER A 99 5.32 20.73 -10.10
C SER A 99 6.04 21.60 -9.05
N ASN A 100 5.53 21.68 -7.82
CA ASN A 100 6.15 22.38 -6.70
C ASN A 100 7.10 21.50 -5.88
N ASN A 101 7.44 20.30 -6.39
CA ASN A 101 8.34 19.33 -5.78
C ASN A 101 7.80 18.66 -4.50
N THR A 102 6.50 18.64 -4.30
CA THR A 102 5.90 17.78 -3.28
C THR A 102 5.93 16.33 -3.75
N LEU A 103 6.49 15.45 -2.93
CA LEU A 103 6.54 14.02 -3.18
C LEU A 103 5.28 13.37 -2.63
N TYR A 104 4.70 12.44 -3.36
CA TYR A 104 3.53 11.66 -2.95
C TYR A 104 3.86 10.17 -3.01
N LEU A 105 3.35 9.45 -2.05
CA LEU A 105 3.50 8.00 -1.93
C LEU A 105 2.15 7.38 -1.63
N VAL A 106 1.75 6.38 -2.41
CA VAL A 106 0.68 5.44 -2.08
C VAL A 106 1.30 4.08 -1.81
N TYR A 107 0.77 3.35 -0.85
CA TYR A 107 1.18 1.97 -0.56
C TYR A 107 -0.01 1.16 -0.03
N ALA A 108 0.06 -0.16 -0.16
CA ALA A 108 -0.92 -1.06 0.40
C ALA A 108 -0.42 -1.58 1.77
N ALA A 109 -1.27 -1.53 2.78
CA ALA A 109 -0.96 -2.08 4.10
C ALA A 109 -2.16 -2.81 4.70
N MET A 110 -1.86 -3.81 5.52
CA MET A 110 -2.88 -4.51 6.29
C MET A 110 -3.58 -3.52 7.23
N ALA A 111 -4.91 -3.44 7.13
CA ALA A 111 -5.73 -2.56 7.93
C ALA A 111 -6.20 -3.32 9.17
N GLU A 112 -5.58 -3.03 10.31
CA GLU A 112 -5.99 -3.60 11.59
C GLU A 112 -7.49 -3.41 11.80
N THR A 113 -8.14 -4.35 12.48
CA THR A 113 -9.59 -4.38 12.69
C THR A 113 -10.46 -4.68 11.45
N HIS A 114 -9.87 -4.80 10.26
CA HIS A 114 -10.57 -5.09 9.02
C HIS A 114 -10.22 -6.50 8.52
N SER A 115 -11.05 -7.48 8.83
CA SER A 115 -10.81 -8.89 8.46
C SER A 115 -12.11 -9.60 8.09
N ASP A 116 -11.99 -10.69 7.34
CA ASP A 116 -13.08 -11.64 7.09
C ASP A 116 -13.26 -12.68 8.23
N GLY A 117 -12.46 -12.53 9.30
CA GLY A 117 -12.39 -13.45 10.42
C GLY A 117 -11.28 -14.50 10.28
N VAL A 118 -10.62 -14.60 9.14
CA VAL A 118 -9.49 -15.49 8.86
C VAL A 118 -8.26 -14.71 8.44
N GLN A 119 -8.43 -13.75 7.53
CA GLN A 119 -7.35 -12.90 7.02
C GLN A 119 -7.74 -11.42 7.09
N THR A 120 -6.74 -10.56 7.15
CA THR A 120 -6.90 -9.11 7.23
C THR A 120 -6.75 -8.49 5.86
N TYR A 121 -7.67 -7.60 5.53
CA TYR A 121 -7.67 -6.83 4.29
C TYR A 121 -6.53 -5.82 4.24
N ARG A 122 -6.08 -5.49 3.02
CA ARG A 122 -5.19 -4.36 2.76
C ARG A 122 -5.98 -3.18 2.26
N HIS A 123 -5.62 -2.01 2.79
CA HIS A 123 -6.11 -0.72 2.34
C HIS A 123 -4.99 0.08 1.69
N LEU A 124 -5.35 1.12 0.92
CA LEU A 124 -4.40 2.05 0.34
C LEU A 124 -4.25 3.28 1.24
N TYR A 125 -3.02 3.51 1.63
CA TYR A 125 -2.62 4.66 2.41
C TYR A 125 -1.83 5.63 1.54
N VAL A 126 -2.09 6.92 1.69
CA VAL A 126 -1.37 7.99 0.98
C VAL A 126 -0.69 8.89 1.99
N MET A 127 0.51 9.32 1.66
CA MET A 127 1.30 10.29 2.43
C MET A 127 2.12 11.16 1.48
N ASN A 128 2.57 12.30 1.98
CA ASN A 128 3.35 13.25 1.19
C ASN A 128 4.53 13.83 1.98
N SER A 129 5.49 14.39 1.24
CA SER A 129 6.61 15.14 1.76
C SER A 129 6.78 16.44 0.97
N THR A 130 6.92 17.56 1.68
CA THR A 130 7.15 18.89 1.08
C THR A 130 8.60 19.37 1.23
N ASP A 131 9.45 18.57 1.85
CA ASP A 131 10.85 18.90 2.18
C ASP A 131 11.87 17.95 1.53
N GLY A 132 11.48 17.33 0.40
CA GLY A 132 12.36 16.42 -0.36
C GLY A 132 12.58 15.06 0.31
N GLY A 133 11.64 14.61 1.12
CA GLY A 133 11.67 13.31 1.78
C GLY A 133 12.37 13.32 3.14
N ALA A 134 12.71 14.50 3.70
CA ALA A 134 13.28 14.60 5.03
C ALA A 134 12.25 14.26 6.12
N THR A 135 11.00 14.69 5.91
CA THR A 135 9.84 14.32 6.75
C THR A 135 8.66 13.95 5.90
N TRP A 136 7.75 13.15 6.46
CA TRP A 136 6.54 12.65 5.80
C TRP A 136 5.31 12.95 6.64
N SER A 137 4.18 13.24 5.98
CA SER A 137 2.87 13.36 6.64
C SER A 137 2.48 12.03 7.28
N ASN A 138 1.52 12.06 8.19
CA ASN A 138 0.86 10.83 8.62
C ASN A 138 0.17 10.17 7.41
N PRO A 139 0.21 8.84 7.31
CA PRO A 139 -0.53 8.13 6.27
C PRO A 139 -2.03 8.22 6.53
N GLU A 140 -2.80 8.48 5.47
CA GLU A 140 -4.26 8.53 5.47
C GLU A 140 -4.82 7.38 4.64
N ASP A 141 -5.87 6.71 5.14
CA ASP A 141 -6.56 5.62 4.44
C ASP A 141 -7.55 6.21 3.43
N TYR A 142 -7.36 5.88 2.15
CA TYR A 142 -8.21 6.31 1.04
C TYR A 142 -9.10 5.21 0.45
N THR A 143 -9.07 4.04 1.04
CA THR A 143 -9.96 2.92 0.70
C THR A 143 -10.68 2.36 1.92
N PRO A 144 -11.17 3.23 2.84
CA PRO A 144 -11.91 2.78 4.00
C PRO A 144 -13.21 2.10 3.56
N ASP A 145 -13.73 1.25 4.41
CA ASP A 145 -14.98 0.54 4.17
C ASP A 145 -16.16 1.50 4.03
N PHE A 146 -16.74 1.56 2.84
CA PHE A 146 -18.00 2.24 2.64
C PHE A 146 -19.17 1.26 2.86
N SER A 147 -19.87 1.41 3.98
CA SER A 147 -21.22 0.88 4.22
C SER A 147 -21.42 -0.59 3.82
N PHE A 148 -20.91 -1.53 4.58
CA PHE A 148 -21.23 -2.96 4.54
C PHE A 148 -20.38 -3.88 3.64
N ALA A 149 -19.41 -3.39 2.90
CA ALA A 149 -18.52 -4.23 2.14
C ALA A 149 -17.07 -3.92 2.46
N ILE A 150 -16.38 -4.87 3.07
CA ILE A 150 -14.93 -4.83 3.24
C ILE A 150 -14.32 -5.31 1.91
N TYR A 151 -13.32 -4.60 1.41
CA TYR A 151 -12.65 -4.93 0.16
C TYR A 151 -11.15 -4.91 0.35
N GLU A 152 -10.48 -5.85 -0.29
CA GLU A 152 -9.04 -5.84 -0.47
C GLU A 152 -8.67 -4.80 -1.52
N ALA A 153 -7.71 -3.91 -1.19
CA ALA A 153 -7.19 -2.90 -2.10
C ALA A 153 -5.67 -3.08 -2.25
N VAL A 154 -5.24 -3.52 -3.43
CA VAL A 154 -3.85 -3.90 -3.69
C VAL A 154 -3.35 -3.42 -5.06
N TYR A 155 -2.05 -3.53 -5.26
CA TYR A 155 -1.36 -3.17 -6.50
C TYR A 155 -1.64 -1.74 -6.99
N PRO A 156 -1.50 -0.72 -6.13
CA PRO A 156 -1.69 0.65 -6.56
C PRO A 156 -0.66 1.05 -7.60
N SER A 157 -1.12 1.77 -8.61
CA SER A 157 -0.26 2.43 -9.58
C SER A 157 -0.67 3.89 -9.68
N MET A 158 0.23 4.79 -9.30
CA MET A 158 0.01 6.23 -9.29
C MET A 158 0.66 6.89 -10.50
N ALA A 159 0.00 7.93 -11.04
CA ALA A 159 0.60 8.79 -12.06
C ALA A 159 1.87 9.46 -11.50
N LYS A 160 2.96 9.39 -12.26
CA LYS A 160 4.26 9.94 -11.83
C LYS A 160 4.28 11.46 -11.71
N HIS A 161 3.48 12.15 -12.51
CA HIS A 161 3.27 13.59 -12.42
C HIS A 161 1.93 13.85 -11.73
N VAL A 162 1.99 14.55 -10.61
CA VAL A 162 0.84 14.93 -9.80
C VAL A 162 0.48 16.38 -10.12
N ASP A 163 -0.75 16.62 -10.52
CA ASP A 163 -1.30 17.96 -10.76
C ASP A 163 -2.09 18.47 -9.53
N SER A 164 -3.34 18.86 -9.69
CA SER A 164 -4.23 19.18 -8.56
C SER A 164 -4.77 17.93 -7.86
N ASN A 165 -4.60 16.76 -8.47
CA ASN A 165 -5.08 15.49 -7.96
C ASN A 165 -4.00 14.40 -8.05
N ILE A 166 -4.00 13.51 -7.10
CA ILE A 166 -3.28 12.25 -7.15
C ILE A 166 -4.17 11.25 -7.88
N HIS A 167 -3.69 10.71 -8.99
CA HIS A 167 -4.41 9.74 -9.81
C HIS A 167 -3.85 8.34 -9.58
N ILE A 168 -4.69 7.42 -9.11
CA ILE A 168 -4.32 6.06 -8.75
C ILE A 168 -5.25 5.09 -9.45
N ILE A 169 -4.73 4.00 -9.98
CA ILE A 169 -5.50 2.80 -10.30
C ILE A 169 -5.05 1.67 -9.36
N TYR A 170 -5.98 0.82 -8.95
CA TYR A 170 -5.67 -0.31 -8.09
C TYR A 170 -6.62 -1.48 -8.34
N GLN A 171 -6.24 -2.67 -7.89
CA GLN A 171 -7.11 -3.84 -7.89
C GLN A 171 -7.93 -3.87 -6.60
N ARG A 172 -9.23 -4.14 -6.75
CA ARG A 172 -10.16 -4.35 -5.65
C ARG A 172 -10.72 -5.76 -5.72
N ASP A 173 -10.71 -6.46 -4.57
CA ASP A 173 -11.23 -7.80 -4.40
C ASP A 173 -12.18 -7.86 -3.19
N PHE A 174 -13.03 -8.90 -3.14
CA PHE A 174 -13.91 -9.17 -2.00
C PHE A 174 -13.22 -9.92 -0.88
N SER A 175 -12.14 -10.64 -1.17
CA SER A 175 -11.42 -11.47 -0.21
C SER A 175 -9.98 -11.00 -0.08
N PRO A 176 -9.38 -11.10 1.11
CA PRO A 176 -7.96 -10.81 1.28
C PRO A 176 -7.11 -11.94 0.68
N GLY A 177 -5.98 -11.59 0.08
CA GLY A 177 -5.08 -12.56 -0.52
C GLY A 177 -5.21 -12.69 -2.04
N HIS A 178 -4.77 -13.81 -2.57
CA HIS A 178 -4.90 -14.12 -4.00
C HIS A 178 -4.98 -15.63 -4.24
N SER A 179 -5.70 -16.04 -5.28
CA SER A 179 -5.99 -17.45 -5.59
C SER A 179 -4.80 -18.25 -6.17
N ILE A 180 -3.67 -17.61 -6.47
CA ILE A 180 -2.59 -18.23 -7.26
C ILE A 180 -1.65 -19.09 -6.40
N SER A 181 -1.35 -18.72 -5.18
CA SER A 181 -0.35 -19.37 -4.33
C SER A 181 -0.94 -20.30 -3.27
N GLY A 182 -2.12 -20.85 -3.51
CA GLY A 182 -2.78 -21.74 -2.56
C GLY A 182 -3.31 -21.05 -1.32
N ASP A 183 -3.58 -19.75 -1.43
CA ASP A 183 -4.26 -18.96 -0.42
C ASP A 183 -5.75 -19.32 -0.32
N LEU A 184 -6.43 -18.78 0.67
CA LEU A 184 -7.86 -19.05 0.91
C LEU A 184 -8.77 -18.24 -0.02
N ASP A 185 -8.20 -17.27 -0.75
CA ASP A 185 -8.94 -16.44 -1.68
C ASP A 185 -9.44 -17.24 -2.89
N PRO A 186 -10.77 -17.26 -3.16
CA PRO A 186 -11.32 -17.93 -4.34
C PRO A 186 -10.97 -17.18 -5.62
N ALA A 187 -10.78 -17.90 -6.73
CA ALA A 187 -10.58 -17.31 -8.04
C ALA A 187 -11.89 -16.63 -8.52
N VAL A 188 -11.98 -15.33 -8.37
CA VAL A 188 -13.11 -14.49 -8.77
C VAL A 188 -12.67 -13.37 -9.71
N ILE A 189 -13.65 -12.67 -10.28
CA ILE A 189 -13.38 -11.48 -11.10
C ILE A 189 -13.10 -10.31 -10.15
N ASN A 190 -11.93 -9.69 -10.33
CA ASN A 190 -11.51 -8.50 -9.58
C ASN A 190 -11.82 -7.22 -10.36
N ASP A 191 -12.08 -6.15 -9.65
CA ASP A 191 -12.29 -4.84 -10.24
C ASP A 191 -10.95 -4.08 -10.37
N ILE A 192 -10.81 -3.32 -11.45
CA ILE A 192 -9.80 -2.27 -11.52
C ILE A 192 -10.50 -0.94 -11.24
N VAL A 193 -10.09 -0.29 -10.18
CA VAL A 193 -10.70 0.94 -9.68
C VAL A 193 -9.78 2.12 -9.97
N TYR A 194 -10.34 3.22 -10.42
CA TYR A 194 -9.67 4.51 -10.51
C TYR A 194 -10.06 5.39 -9.34
N LEU A 195 -9.06 5.94 -8.66
CA LEU A 195 -9.19 6.85 -7.53
C LEU A 195 -8.50 8.17 -7.88
N SER A 196 -9.19 9.28 -7.60
CA SER A 196 -8.65 10.63 -7.72
C SER A 196 -8.75 11.34 -6.38
N ILE A 197 -7.62 11.77 -5.85
CA ILE A 197 -7.50 12.39 -4.52
C ILE A 197 -7.00 13.82 -4.71
N ASP A 198 -7.64 14.80 -4.08
CA ASP A 198 -7.16 16.18 -4.06
C ASP A 198 -5.78 16.24 -3.35
N THR A 199 -4.83 16.98 -3.93
CA THR A 199 -3.48 17.16 -3.37
C THR A 199 -3.44 17.98 -2.08
N ASN A 200 -4.51 18.68 -1.73
CA ASN A 200 -4.67 19.29 -0.42
C ASN A 200 -4.99 18.21 0.62
N LEU A 201 -4.09 17.23 0.76
CA LEU A 201 -4.11 16.28 1.86
C LEU A 201 -4.15 17.10 3.14
N ALA A 202 -5.21 16.94 3.92
CA ALA A 202 -5.48 17.80 5.06
C ALA A 202 -4.26 17.82 6.00
N GLU A 203 -3.86 19.02 6.40
CA GLU A 203 -3.09 19.20 7.62
C GLU A 203 -3.77 18.39 8.74
N PRO A 204 -3.03 17.79 9.68
CA PRO A 204 -3.60 16.91 10.69
C PRO A 204 -4.78 17.60 11.35
N MET A 205 -5.99 17.07 11.14
CA MET A 205 -7.23 17.70 11.59
C MET A 205 -7.28 17.69 13.12
N VAL A 206 -7.07 18.84 13.69
CA VAL A 206 -7.43 19.15 15.08
C VAL A 206 -8.90 19.62 15.11
N SER A 207 -9.77 18.97 14.39
CA SER A 207 -11.24 19.01 14.61
C SER A 207 -11.96 18.18 13.54
N VAL A 208 -12.97 17.46 13.95
CA VAL A 208 -13.90 16.74 13.08
C VAL A 208 -14.64 17.76 12.22
N LYS A 209 -14.20 17.91 10.97
CA LYS A 209 -14.97 18.53 9.92
C LYS A 209 -15.41 17.40 9.00
N GLU A 210 -16.72 17.14 8.95
CA GLU A 210 -17.28 16.27 7.92
C GLU A 210 -16.83 16.81 6.56
N ILE A 211 -15.92 16.09 5.92
CA ILE A 211 -15.55 16.35 4.53
C ILE A 211 -16.54 15.54 3.71
N GLU A 212 -17.47 16.23 3.05
CA GLU A 212 -18.15 15.63 1.91
C GLU A 212 -17.11 15.42 0.81
N THR A 213 -16.35 14.35 0.90
CA THR A 213 -15.54 13.85 -0.20
C THR A 213 -16.50 13.24 -1.21
N SER A 214 -16.80 13.97 -2.26
CA SER A 214 -17.40 13.37 -3.45
C SER A 214 -16.33 12.50 -4.10
N LEU A 215 -16.20 11.25 -3.63
CA LEU A 215 -15.40 10.26 -4.31
C LEU A 215 -16.07 9.94 -5.65
N ASN A 216 -15.53 10.48 -6.74
CA ASN A 216 -15.87 10.04 -8.07
C ASN A 216 -15.12 8.73 -8.35
N VAL A 217 -15.67 7.62 -7.85
CA VAL A 217 -15.18 6.28 -8.18
C VAL A 217 -15.83 5.87 -9.49
N SER A 218 -15.06 5.78 -10.56
CA SER A 218 -15.51 5.16 -11.80
C SER A 218 -14.98 3.72 -11.85
N VAL A 219 -15.88 2.77 -11.71
CA VAL A 219 -15.58 1.34 -11.89
C VAL A 219 -15.73 1.03 -13.38
N PHE A 220 -14.65 0.63 -14.03
CA PHE A 220 -14.70 0.13 -15.40
C PHE A 220 -14.77 -1.39 -15.34
N PRO A 221 -15.82 -2.04 -15.91
CA PRO A 221 -15.84 -3.47 -16.00
C PRO A 221 -14.65 -3.93 -16.87
N ASN A 222 -13.96 -4.95 -16.39
CA ASN A 222 -12.91 -5.62 -17.17
C ASN A 222 -13.56 -6.15 -18.48
N PRO A 223 -13.06 -5.75 -19.68
CA PRO A 223 -13.69 -6.14 -20.94
C PRO A 223 -13.35 -7.59 -21.27
N THR A 224 -14.05 -8.53 -20.67
CA THR A 224 -14.12 -9.89 -21.19
C THR A 224 -15.47 -10.49 -20.85
N ASN A 225 -16.37 -10.41 -21.82
CA ASN A 225 -17.22 -11.52 -22.24
C ASN A 225 -18.18 -11.05 -23.31
N ASP A 226 -17.70 -10.82 -24.51
CA ASP A 226 -18.50 -11.12 -25.67
C ASP A 226 -18.05 -12.47 -26.18
N LEU A 227 -18.87 -13.47 -25.90
CA LEU A 227 -18.86 -14.71 -26.63
C LEU A 227 -19.14 -14.36 -28.09
N VAL A 228 -18.11 -14.45 -28.92
CA VAL A 228 -18.28 -14.45 -30.37
C VAL A 228 -18.89 -15.78 -30.72
N SER A 229 -20.18 -15.78 -31.05
CA SER A 229 -20.87 -16.89 -31.69
C SER A 229 -20.41 -17.02 -33.14
#